data_eb276521c30bd9cb397b09582dbfcee6
#
_entry.id   eb276521c30bd9cb397b09582dbfcee6
#
_cell.length_a   1.000
_cell.length_b   1.000
_cell.length_c   1.000
_cell.angle_alpha   90.00
_cell.angle_beta   90.00
_cell.angle_gamma   90.00
#
_symmetry.space_group_name_H-M   'P 1'
#
loop_
_entity.id
_entity.type
_entity.pdbx_description
1 polymer ?
#
loop_
_entity_poly.entity_id
_entity_poly.type
_entity_poly.pdbx_seq_one_letter_code
_entity_poly.pdbx_strand_id
1 'polypeptide(L)'
;GDGIGEFYSNLHPAFADGVVYAADRKGTVKALNADDGKEVWSVNLAEKDGWFSRTPALLSGGVTVSGGHVYIGSEKAQLYALNTSDGTVAWQTRVAGEALSRPVVSDGMVLVHTSNGQLQALNETDGAVKWTVNLDMPALSLRGESAPATAYGAAIVGGDNGRVSAVLMQQGQMIWQQRISTATGPTEIDRLNRSE
;
A
#
# COMPACT_ATOMS: atom_id res chain seq x y z
N GLY A 1 9.17 24.65 -1.75
CA GLY A 1 9.77 23.83 -0.70
C GLY A 1 9.02 22.55 -0.46
N ASP A 2 8.44 21.99 -1.48
CA ASP A 2 7.40 20.97 -1.28
C ASP A 2 7.89 19.57 -1.56
N GLY A 3 9.16 19.41 -1.85
CA GLY A 3 9.65 18.18 -2.41
C GLY A 3 9.98 17.07 -1.44
N ILE A 4 10.31 17.38 -0.19
CA ILE A 4 10.87 16.34 0.70
C ILE A 4 9.81 15.30 1.07
N GLY A 5 8.57 15.72 1.31
CA GLY A 5 7.49 14.80 1.63
C GLY A 5 7.08 13.90 0.46
N GLU A 6 7.19 14.40 -0.75
CA GLU A 6 6.85 13.65 -1.95
C GLU A 6 7.87 12.56 -2.28
N PHE A 7 9.15 12.78 -1.96
CA PHE A 7 10.21 11.81 -2.20
C PHE A 7 10.06 10.52 -1.40
N TYR A 8 9.34 10.58 -0.29
CA TYR A 8 9.15 9.42 0.58
C TYR A 8 7.77 8.78 0.41
N SER A 9 6.99 9.28 -0.52
CA SER A 9 5.69 8.74 -0.83
C SER A 9 5.83 7.50 -1.72
N ASN A 10 5.10 6.43 -1.38
CA ASN A 10 5.00 5.23 -2.22
C ASN A 10 3.80 5.31 -3.17
N LEU A 11 3.55 6.49 -3.71
CA LEU A 11 2.50 6.71 -4.70
C LEU A 11 3.11 6.63 -6.10
N HIS A 12 3.00 5.46 -6.69
CA HIS A 12 3.46 5.21 -8.05
C HIS A 12 2.26 5.02 -8.97
N PRO A 13 2.29 5.58 -10.18
CA PRO A 13 1.20 5.36 -11.12
C PRO A 13 1.01 3.88 -11.45
N ALA A 14 -0.22 3.50 -11.76
CA ALA A 14 -0.54 2.18 -12.26
C ALA A 14 -1.09 2.29 -13.68
N PHE A 15 -0.86 1.25 -14.47
CA PHE A 15 -1.31 1.20 -15.86
C PHE A 15 -2.17 -0.05 -16.07
N ALA A 16 -3.36 0.14 -16.64
CA ALA A 16 -4.24 -0.95 -17.00
C ALA A 16 -5.14 -0.54 -18.15
N ASP A 17 -5.27 -1.40 -19.15
CA ASP A 17 -6.20 -1.24 -20.27
C ASP A 17 -6.11 0.13 -20.97
N GLY A 18 -4.89 0.60 -21.21
CA GLY A 18 -4.64 1.86 -21.90
C GLY A 18 -4.87 3.11 -21.04
N VAL A 19 -5.04 2.96 -19.73
CA VAL A 19 -5.29 4.06 -18.80
C VAL A 19 -4.21 4.07 -17.73
N VAL A 20 -3.68 5.27 -17.44
CA VAL A 20 -2.76 5.50 -16.33
C VAL A 20 -3.54 6.10 -15.17
N TYR A 21 -3.39 5.50 -14.01
CA TYR A 21 -4.01 5.97 -12.77
C TYR A 21 -2.93 6.54 -11.88
N ALA A 22 -3.09 7.79 -11.47
CA ALA A 22 -2.10 8.51 -10.67
C ALA A 22 -2.78 9.23 -9.52
N ALA A 23 -2.05 9.38 -8.43
CA ALA A 23 -2.55 10.04 -7.23
C ALA A 23 -1.49 10.95 -6.65
N ASP A 24 -1.92 12.03 -6.00
CA ASP A 24 -1.04 12.86 -5.20
C ASP A 24 -1.36 12.73 -3.71
N ARG A 25 -0.44 13.18 -2.88
CA ARG A 25 -0.56 13.06 -1.43
C ARG A 25 -1.76 13.83 -0.87
N LYS A 26 -2.15 14.94 -1.50
CA LYS A 26 -3.28 15.75 -1.02
C LYS A 26 -4.62 15.07 -1.19
N GLY A 27 -4.73 14.18 -2.16
CA GLY A 27 -5.95 13.40 -2.35
C GLY A 27 -6.49 13.40 -3.78
N THR A 28 -5.84 14.07 -4.71
CA THR A 28 -6.26 14.03 -6.11
C THR A 28 -5.89 12.71 -6.74
N VAL A 29 -6.85 12.06 -7.38
CA VAL A 29 -6.66 10.85 -8.16
C VAL A 29 -7.19 11.08 -9.55
N LYS A 30 -6.38 10.75 -10.56
CA LYS A 30 -6.72 10.93 -11.96
C LYS A 30 -6.53 9.67 -12.76
N ALA A 31 -7.44 9.45 -13.69
CA ALA A 31 -7.26 8.49 -14.76
C ALA A 31 -6.95 9.25 -16.03
N LEU A 32 -5.86 8.88 -16.69
CA LEU A 32 -5.38 9.53 -17.88
C LEU A 32 -5.29 8.52 -19.02
N ASN A 33 -5.68 8.94 -20.22
CA ASN A 33 -5.47 8.12 -21.40
C ASN A 33 -3.95 7.99 -21.65
N ALA A 34 -3.47 6.76 -21.76
CA ALA A 34 -2.03 6.52 -21.92
C ALA A 34 -1.47 7.04 -23.25
N ASP A 35 -2.30 7.13 -24.28
CA ASP A 35 -1.84 7.55 -25.61
C ASP A 35 -1.56 9.05 -25.71
N ASP A 36 -2.40 9.88 -25.11
CA ASP A 36 -2.32 11.33 -25.26
C ASP A 36 -2.28 12.10 -23.94
N GLY A 37 -2.37 11.41 -22.80
CA GLY A 37 -2.36 12.03 -21.49
C GLY A 37 -3.64 12.78 -21.12
N LYS A 38 -4.68 12.69 -21.93
CA LYS A 38 -5.93 13.38 -21.63
C LYS A 38 -6.64 12.74 -20.44
N GLU A 39 -7.24 13.59 -19.63
CA GLU A 39 -7.95 13.16 -18.44
C GLU A 39 -9.23 12.41 -18.82
N VAL A 40 -9.38 11.20 -18.27
CA VAL A 40 -10.62 10.42 -18.34
C VAL A 40 -11.55 10.83 -17.21
N TRP A 41 -11.02 10.87 -16.00
CA TRP A 41 -11.72 11.39 -14.83
C TRP A 41 -10.72 11.89 -13.79
N SER A 42 -11.22 12.73 -12.88
CA SER A 42 -10.45 13.26 -11.76
C SER A 42 -11.35 13.36 -10.54
N VAL A 43 -10.86 12.91 -9.40
CA VAL A 43 -11.55 13.01 -8.12
C VAL A 43 -10.60 13.50 -7.05
N ASN A 44 -11.15 14.04 -5.99
CA ASN A 44 -10.39 14.46 -4.83
C ASN A 44 -10.95 13.80 -3.58
N LEU A 45 -10.09 13.07 -2.87
CA LEU A 45 -10.46 12.33 -1.67
C LEU A 45 -10.30 13.13 -0.37
N ALA A 46 -9.91 14.39 -0.46
CA ALA A 46 -9.81 15.25 0.71
C ALA A 46 -11.16 15.39 1.40
N GLU A 47 -11.15 15.34 2.73
CA GLU A 47 -12.36 15.51 3.51
C GLU A 47 -12.79 16.97 3.53
N LYS A 48 -14.09 17.21 3.40
CA LYS A 48 -14.66 18.56 3.49
C LYS A 48 -15.01 18.86 4.95
N ASP A 49 -14.23 19.73 5.56
CA ASP A 49 -14.51 20.22 6.90
C ASP A 49 -15.21 21.61 6.79
N GLY A 50 -16.53 21.59 6.61
CA GLY A 50 -17.30 22.81 6.47
C GLY A 50 -17.23 23.45 5.09
N TRP A 51 -17.55 24.76 4.99
CA TRP A 51 -17.74 25.44 3.72
C TRP A 51 -16.42 25.80 3.01
N PHE A 52 -15.35 26.02 3.73
CA PHE A 52 -14.13 26.62 3.19
C PHE A 52 -12.86 25.82 3.41
N SER A 53 -12.89 24.76 4.18
CA SER A 53 -11.68 23.98 4.48
C SER A 53 -11.81 22.56 3.98
N ARG A 54 -10.72 22.06 3.39
CA ARG A 54 -10.55 20.66 3.03
C ARG A 54 -9.36 20.10 3.77
N THR A 55 -9.55 19.02 4.46
CA THR A 55 -8.45 18.29 5.08
C THR A 55 -7.85 17.34 4.07
N PRO A 56 -6.55 17.46 3.75
CA PRO A 56 -5.91 16.56 2.80
C PRO A 56 -6.08 15.10 3.19
N ALA A 57 -6.24 14.23 2.19
CA ALA A 57 -6.40 12.81 2.43
C ALA A 57 -5.11 12.14 2.90
N LEU A 58 -3.95 12.72 2.60
CA LEU A 58 -2.62 12.21 2.92
C LEU A 58 -2.41 10.80 2.37
N LEU A 59 -2.65 10.66 1.08
CA LEU A 59 -2.44 9.39 0.38
C LEU A 59 -0.96 9.02 0.43
N SER A 60 -0.65 7.76 0.70
CA SER A 60 0.72 7.35 0.96
C SER A 60 1.10 6.01 0.34
N GLY A 61 0.17 5.14 0.06
CA GLY A 61 0.44 3.81 -0.49
C GLY A 61 -0.45 3.49 -1.68
N GLY A 62 0.12 3.35 -2.86
CA GLY A 62 -0.63 3.06 -4.07
C GLY A 62 0.20 3.35 -5.31
N VAL A 63 -0.33 3.28 -6.46
CA VAL A 63 -1.70 2.96 -6.86
C VAL A 63 -1.74 1.52 -7.31
N THR A 64 -2.74 0.77 -6.91
CA THR A 64 -2.94 -0.60 -7.37
C THR A 64 -4.26 -0.67 -8.13
N VAL A 65 -4.24 -1.27 -9.30
CA VAL A 65 -5.46 -1.45 -10.12
C VAL A 65 -5.72 -2.93 -10.29
N SER A 66 -6.92 -3.37 -9.96
CA SER A 66 -7.33 -4.76 -10.11
C SER A 66 -8.84 -4.88 -10.04
N GLY A 67 -9.42 -5.72 -10.89
CA GLY A 67 -10.83 -6.08 -10.81
C GLY A 67 -11.80 -4.92 -10.89
N GLY A 68 -11.50 -3.88 -11.65
CA GLY A 68 -12.37 -2.71 -11.78
C GLY A 68 -12.25 -1.69 -10.67
N HIS A 69 -11.26 -1.86 -9.78
CA HIS A 69 -10.99 -0.93 -8.69
C HIS A 69 -9.57 -0.36 -8.74
N VAL A 70 -9.46 0.87 -8.25
CA VAL A 70 -8.19 1.53 -7.96
C VAL A 70 -8.07 1.60 -6.45
N TYR A 71 -6.99 1.03 -5.90
CA TYR A 71 -6.76 0.97 -4.46
C TYR A 71 -5.66 1.92 -4.05
N ILE A 72 -5.93 2.72 -3.01
CA ILE A 72 -4.96 3.68 -2.48
C ILE A 72 -5.11 3.75 -0.96
N GLY A 73 -3.99 3.63 -0.25
CA GLY A 73 -3.95 3.79 1.20
C GLY A 73 -3.51 5.20 1.61
N SER A 74 -3.68 5.52 2.88
CA SER A 74 -3.34 6.85 3.40
C SER A 74 -2.59 6.79 4.72
N GLU A 75 -1.95 7.90 5.07
CA GLU A 75 -1.32 8.11 6.38
C GLU A 75 -2.35 8.15 7.51
N LYS A 76 -3.61 8.39 7.19
CA LYS A 76 -4.71 8.42 8.15
C LYS A 76 -5.37 7.07 8.35
N ALA A 77 -4.69 5.99 7.96
CA ALA A 77 -5.20 4.63 8.11
C ALA A 77 -6.51 4.39 7.36
N GLN A 78 -6.66 4.97 6.19
CA GLN A 78 -7.79 4.72 5.31
C GLN A 78 -7.33 3.98 4.06
N LEU A 79 -8.11 3.02 3.62
CA LEU A 79 -7.94 2.36 2.34
C LEU A 79 -9.14 2.68 1.47
N TYR A 80 -8.88 3.25 0.30
CA TYR A 80 -9.93 3.61 -0.66
C TYR A 80 -9.91 2.64 -1.82
N ALA A 81 -11.09 2.22 -2.25
CA ALA A 81 -11.29 1.54 -3.52
C ALA A 81 -12.19 2.41 -4.40
N LEU A 82 -11.64 2.86 -5.52
CA LEU A 82 -12.38 3.70 -6.47
C LEU A 82 -12.76 2.86 -7.67
N ASN A 83 -13.90 3.15 -8.27
CA ASN A 83 -14.28 2.52 -9.52
C ASN A 83 -13.39 3.02 -10.67
N THR A 84 -12.83 2.12 -11.46
CA THR A 84 -11.98 2.50 -12.60
C THR A 84 -12.75 3.28 -13.66
N SER A 85 -14.05 3.08 -13.75
CA SER A 85 -14.88 3.69 -14.80
C SER A 85 -15.07 5.19 -14.61
N ASP A 86 -15.20 5.68 -13.38
CA ASP A 86 -15.58 7.06 -13.11
C ASP A 86 -14.86 7.69 -11.90
N GLY A 87 -14.07 6.91 -11.17
CA GLY A 87 -13.35 7.39 -9.98
C GLY A 87 -14.20 7.52 -8.72
N THR A 88 -15.47 7.12 -8.75
CA THR A 88 -16.30 7.16 -7.55
C THR A 88 -15.81 6.15 -6.52
N VAL A 89 -15.98 6.45 -5.24
CA VAL A 89 -15.59 5.55 -4.16
C VAL A 89 -16.55 4.37 -4.12
N ALA A 90 -16.02 3.17 -4.42
CA ALA A 90 -16.77 1.93 -4.27
C ALA A 90 -16.89 1.54 -2.80
N TRP A 91 -15.80 1.65 -2.07
CA TRP A 91 -15.76 1.47 -0.63
C TRP A 91 -14.53 2.16 -0.03
N GLN A 92 -14.60 2.40 1.25
CA GLN A 92 -13.54 2.98 2.04
C GLN A 92 -13.54 2.28 3.39
N THR A 93 -12.36 1.83 3.84
CA THR A 93 -12.23 1.08 5.09
C THR A 93 -11.11 1.66 5.93
N ARG A 94 -11.37 1.82 7.22
CA ARG A 94 -10.31 2.13 8.18
C ARG A 94 -9.47 0.88 8.40
N VAL A 95 -8.16 0.99 8.19
CA VAL A 95 -7.21 -0.09 8.38
C VAL A 95 -6.43 0.08 9.68
N ALA A 96 -5.57 -0.88 10.01
CA ALA A 96 -4.90 -0.93 11.31
C ALA A 96 -3.88 0.19 11.54
N GLY A 97 -3.37 0.79 10.48
CA GLY A 97 -2.39 1.84 10.58
C GLY A 97 -2.09 2.45 9.22
N GLU A 98 -1.08 3.32 9.19
CA GLU A 98 -0.65 3.99 7.97
C GLU A 98 -0.22 2.99 6.89
N ALA A 99 -0.74 3.14 5.68
CA ALA A 99 -0.36 2.31 4.55
C ALA A 99 0.83 2.97 3.83
N LEU A 100 2.02 2.41 4.02
CA LEU A 100 3.24 2.94 3.42
C LEU A 100 3.64 2.24 2.13
N SER A 101 3.13 1.03 1.89
CA SER A 101 3.32 0.31 0.64
C SER A 101 2.01 0.22 -0.12
N ARG A 102 2.11 -0.04 -1.42
CA ARG A 102 0.90 -0.22 -2.22
C ARG A 102 0.13 -1.46 -1.77
N PRO A 103 -1.20 -1.42 -1.81
CA PRO A 103 -2.00 -2.62 -1.56
C PRO A 103 -1.74 -3.68 -2.64
N VAL A 104 -1.88 -4.94 -2.27
CA VAL A 104 -1.72 -6.07 -3.19
C VAL A 104 -3.02 -6.83 -3.26
N VAL A 105 -3.49 -7.12 -4.47
CA VAL A 105 -4.74 -7.87 -4.67
C VAL A 105 -4.40 -9.28 -5.12
N SER A 106 -4.95 -10.25 -4.43
CA SER A 106 -4.78 -11.65 -4.75
C SER A 106 -5.94 -12.46 -4.18
N ASP A 107 -6.47 -13.37 -4.97
CA ASP A 107 -7.52 -14.32 -4.54
C ASP A 107 -8.74 -13.65 -3.89
N GLY A 108 -9.19 -12.54 -4.46
CA GLY A 108 -10.35 -11.80 -3.97
C GLY A 108 -10.09 -10.98 -2.72
N MET A 109 -8.83 -10.85 -2.32
CA MET A 109 -8.44 -10.11 -1.13
C MET A 109 -7.51 -8.96 -1.46
N VAL A 110 -7.65 -7.87 -0.71
CA VAL A 110 -6.72 -6.74 -0.73
C VAL A 110 -5.85 -6.84 0.52
N LEU A 111 -4.54 -6.99 0.31
CA LEU A 111 -3.57 -7.09 1.39
C LEU A 111 -2.94 -5.74 1.66
N VAL A 112 -2.92 -5.32 2.91
CA VAL A 112 -2.33 -4.07 3.36
C VAL A 112 -1.36 -4.34 4.49
N HIS A 113 -0.10 -3.94 4.30
CA HIS A 113 0.92 -4.00 5.34
C HIS A 113 1.09 -2.60 5.92
N THR A 114 0.82 -2.44 7.20
CA THR A 114 0.79 -1.14 7.83
C THR A 114 2.10 -0.81 8.52
N SER A 115 2.34 0.48 8.74
CA SER A 115 3.55 0.98 9.38
C SER A 115 3.75 0.49 10.81
N ASN A 116 2.67 0.08 11.47
CA ASN A 116 2.73 -0.47 12.83
C ASN A 116 2.90 -1.99 12.87
N GLY A 117 3.26 -2.62 11.75
CA GLY A 117 3.62 -4.02 11.73
C GLY A 117 2.47 -4.99 11.57
N GLN A 118 1.33 -4.55 11.11
CA GLN A 118 0.19 -5.42 10.90
C GLN A 118 -0.06 -5.69 9.42
N LEU A 119 -0.43 -6.91 9.11
CA LEU A 119 -0.91 -7.30 7.79
C LEU A 119 -2.40 -7.57 7.88
N GLN A 120 -3.18 -6.89 7.04
CA GLN A 120 -4.62 -7.09 6.96
C GLN A 120 -5.03 -7.56 5.57
N ALA A 121 -6.04 -8.41 5.53
CA ALA A 121 -6.72 -8.77 4.30
C ALA A 121 -8.15 -8.26 4.35
N LEU A 122 -8.54 -7.56 3.29
CA LEU A 122 -9.88 -7.03 3.12
C LEU A 122 -10.52 -7.69 1.92
N ASN A 123 -11.83 -7.80 1.94
CA ASN A 123 -12.58 -8.28 0.80
C ASN A 123 -12.53 -7.24 -0.32
N GLU A 124 -12.11 -7.62 -1.53
CA GLU A 124 -12.00 -6.66 -2.63
C GLU A 124 -13.36 -6.11 -3.08
N THR A 125 -14.44 -6.81 -2.81
CA THR A 125 -15.78 -6.40 -3.24
C THR A 125 -16.37 -5.31 -2.37
N ASP A 126 -16.26 -5.43 -1.06
CA ASP A 126 -16.93 -4.53 -0.10
C ASP A 126 -16.00 -3.87 0.92
N GLY A 127 -14.72 -4.24 0.93
CA GLY A 127 -13.75 -3.66 1.86
C GLY A 127 -13.83 -4.19 3.29
N ALA A 128 -14.61 -5.22 3.55
CA ALA A 128 -14.69 -5.80 4.88
C ALA A 128 -13.36 -6.47 5.27
N VAL A 129 -12.89 -6.22 6.49
CA VAL A 129 -11.67 -6.86 6.99
C VAL A 129 -11.95 -8.33 7.25
N LYS A 130 -11.20 -9.21 6.58
CA LYS A 130 -11.31 -10.64 6.75
C LYS A 130 -10.47 -11.15 7.91
N TRP A 131 -9.23 -10.66 8.01
CA TRP A 131 -8.33 -11.03 9.09
C TRP A 131 -7.23 -9.97 9.27
N THR A 132 -6.61 -10.01 10.44
CA THR A 132 -5.48 -9.17 10.80
C THR A 132 -4.42 -10.04 11.48
N VAL A 133 -3.18 -9.89 11.04
CA VAL A 133 -2.03 -10.59 11.66
C VAL A 133 -1.02 -9.55 12.12
N ASN A 134 -0.59 -9.67 13.36
CA ASN A 134 0.49 -8.85 13.90
C ASN A 134 1.83 -9.55 13.60
N LEU A 135 2.64 -8.91 12.76
CA LEU A 135 3.94 -9.44 12.36
C LEU A 135 5.08 -8.89 13.22
N ASP A 136 4.81 -7.93 14.08
CA ASP A 136 5.80 -7.19 14.86
C ASP A 136 6.93 -6.60 14.00
N MET A 137 6.63 -6.28 12.76
CA MET A 137 7.60 -5.68 11.86
C MET A 137 6.92 -4.65 10.97
N PRO A 138 7.31 -3.37 11.13
CA PRO A 138 6.78 -2.31 10.29
C PRO A 138 7.05 -2.55 8.81
N ALA A 139 6.16 -2.05 7.98
CA ALA A 139 6.39 -2.08 6.53
C ALA A 139 7.60 -1.23 6.18
N LEU A 140 8.36 -1.67 5.19
CA LEU A 140 9.45 -0.87 4.63
C LEU A 140 8.86 0.38 3.98
N SER A 141 9.35 1.55 4.34
CA SER A 141 8.71 2.81 3.97
C SER A 141 9.52 3.70 3.04
N LEU A 142 10.82 3.52 2.97
CA LEU A 142 11.64 4.61 2.45
C LEU A 142 12.28 4.40 1.10
N ARG A 143 12.47 3.23 0.61
CA ARG A 143 13.28 3.05 -0.60
C ARG A 143 12.86 1.92 -1.50
N GLY A 144 11.65 1.61 -1.53
CA GLY A 144 11.28 0.53 -2.39
C GLY A 144 9.97 -0.04 -1.98
N GLU A 145 9.51 -0.85 -2.82
CA GLU A 145 8.28 -1.54 -2.59
C GLU A 145 8.49 -2.61 -1.54
N SER A 146 7.81 -2.43 -0.42
CA SER A 146 7.65 -3.49 0.56
C SER A 146 6.27 -4.12 0.45
N ALA A 147 5.69 -4.07 -0.74
CA ALA A 147 4.41 -4.70 -0.98
C ALA A 147 4.53 -6.22 -0.79
N PRO A 148 3.53 -6.87 -0.16
CA PRO A 148 3.54 -8.32 -0.05
C PRO A 148 3.64 -9.00 -1.41
N ALA A 149 4.45 -10.04 -1.50
CA ALA A 149 4.47 -10.93 -2.65
C ALA A 149 3.54 -12.11 -2.39
N THR A 150 2.79 -12.54 -3.38
CA THR A 150 1.85 -13.64 -3.20
C THR A 150 2.26 -14.82 -4.08
N ALA A 151 2.23 -16.02 -3.49
CA ALA A 151 2.54 -17.24 -4.21
C ALA A 151 1.88 -18.43 -3.48
N TYR A 152 1.23 -19.30 -4.24
CA TYR A 152 0.66 -20.55 -3.73
C TYR A 152 -0.24 -20.37 -2.49
N GLY A 153 -1.06 -19.33 -2.49
CA GLY A 153 -1.97 -19.06 -1.40
C GLY A 153 -1.33 -18.43 -0.16
N ALA A 154 -0.05 -18.06 -0.23
CA ALA A 154 0.66 -17.39 0.85
C ALA A 154 1.05 -15.98 0.46
N ALA A 155 1.05 -15.08 1.44
CA ALA A 155 1.61 -13.75 1.32
C ALA A 155 3.00 -13.75 1.98
N ILE A 156 4.00 -13.28 1.26
CA ILE A 156 5.37 -13.16 1.75
C ILE A 156 5.64 -11.68 2.03
N VAL A 157 6.01 -11.36 3.25
CA VAL A 157 6.13 -9.98 3.71
C VAL A 157 7.49 -9.73 4.32
N GLY A 158 8.18 -8.70 3.86
CA GLY A 158 9.44 -8.26 4.44
C GLY A 158 9.26 -7.02 5.30
N GLY A 159 10.05 -6.90 6.36
CA GLY A 159 10.04 -5.74 7.25
C GLY A 159 11.41 -5.10 7.38
N ASP A 160 11.44 -3.90 7.96
CA ASP A 160 12.66 -3.09 8.18
C ASP A 160 13.70 -3.81 9.02
N ASN A 161 13.26 -4.74 9.86
CA ASN A 161 14.13 -5.45 10.79
C ASN A 161 14.84 -6.67 10.17
N GLY A 162 14.77 -6.84 8.86
CA GLY A 162 15.37 -7.97 8.17
C GLY A 162 14.63 -9.29 8.34
N ARG A 163 13.42 -9.27 8.86
CA ARG A 163 12.57 -10.46 8.98
C ARG A 163 11.71 -10.62 7.75
N VAL A 164 11.44 -11.87 7.42
CA VAL A 164 10.51 -12.24 6.35
C VAL A 164 9.49 -13.19 6.95
N SER A 165 8.23 -12.93 6.65
CA SER A 165 7.11 -13.74 7.15
C SER A 165 6.31 -14.29 5.99
N ALA A 166 5.81 -15.51 6.15
CA ALA A 166 4.83 -16.11 5.26
C ALA A 166 3.51 -16.29 6.01
N VAL A 167 2.43 -15.81 5.41
CA VAL A 167 1.10 -15.84 5.99
C VAL A 167 0.16 -16.54 5.02
N LEU A 168 -0.61 -17.49 5.50
CA LEU A 168 -1.64 -18.16 4.71
C LEU A 168 -2.79 -17.18 4.47
N MET A 169 -3.04 -16.82 3.21
CA MET A 169 -3.97 -15.73 2.88
C MET A 169 -5.42 -16.03 3.21
N GLN A 170 -5.85 -17.26 3.13
CA GLN A 170 -7.23 -17.63 3.39
C GLN A 170 -7.64 -17.38 4.84
N GLN A 171 -6.74 -17.59 5.77
CA GLN A 171 -7.04 -17.60 7.19
C GLN A 171 -6.24 -16.57 7.99
N GLY A 172 -5.25 -15.92 7.38
CA GLY A 172 -4.37 -15.01 8.10
C GLY A 172 -3.51 -15.71 9.13
N GLN A 173 -3.09 -16.94 8.86
CA GLN A 173 -2.26 -17.70 9.76
C GLN A 173 -0.81 -17.61 9.36
N MET A 174 0.07 -17.24 10.29
CA MET A 174 1.50 -17.23 10.05
C MET A 174 2.01 -18.65 9.88
N ILE A 175 2.67 -18.93 8.75
CA ILE A 175 3.24 -20.24 8.45
C ILE A 175 4.65 -20.32 9.00
N TRP A 176 5.46 -19.29 8.72
CA TRP A 176 6.82 -19.19 9.25
C TRP A 176 7.27 -17.74 9.25
N GLN A 177 8.28 -17.46 10.06
CA GLN A 177 8.99 -16.19 10.09
C GLN A 177 10.47 -16.47 10.23
N GLN A 178 11.29 -15.84 9.39
CA GLN A 178 12.74 -16.02 9.35
C GLN A 178 13.43 -14.68 9.36
N ARG A 179 14.55 -14.60 10.04
CA ARG A 179 15.43 -13.46 9.98
C ARG A 179 16.48 -13.72 8.90
N ILE A 180 16.52 -12.85 7.89
CA ILE A 180 17.47 -12.95 6.78
C ILE A 180 18.77 -12.29 7.16
N SER A 181 18.69 -11.14 7.84
CA SER A 181 19.85 -10.42 8.32
C SER A 181 19.55 -9.83 9.68
N THR A 182 20.54 -9.69 10.51
CA THR A 182 20.43 -8.90 11.71
C THR A 182 20.37 -7.42 11.34
N ALA A 183 19.95 -6.56 12.30
CA ALA A 183 19.90 -5.12 12.09
C ALA A 183 21.23 -4.65 11.52
N THR A 184 21.21 -4.18 10.28
CA THR A 184 22.41 -3.85 9.56
C THR A 184 23.00 -2.53 10.07
N GLY A 185 24.15 -2.63 10.66
CA GLY A 185 25.00 -1.49 10.91
C GLY A 185 26.34 -1.73 10.24
N PRO A 186 27.19 -0.72 10.13
CA PRO A 186 28.54 -0.89 9.59
C PRO A 186 29.33 -1.98 10.28
N THR A 187 29.06 -2.19 11.58
CA THR A 187 29.76 -3.18 12.40
C THR A 187 29.51 -4.61 11.98
N GLU A 188 28.33 -4.93 11.43
CA GLU A 188 28.07 -6.28 10.96
C GLU A 188 28.74 -6.58 9.63
N ILE A 189 28.74 -5.61 8.74
CA ILE A 189 29.46 -5.71 7.47
C ILE A 189 30.96 -5.89 7.75
N ASP A 190 31.48 -5.15 8.69
CA ASP A 190 32.88 -5.25 9.11
C ASP A 190 33.23 -6.62 9.69
N ARG A 191 32.30 -7.21 10.47
CA ARG A 191 32.49 -8.55 11.01
C ARG A 191 32.52 -9.62 9.90
N LEU A 192 31.64 -9.53 8.95
CA LEU A 192 31.61 -10.46 7.82
C LEU A 192 32.87 -10.35 6.97
N ASN A 193 33.36 -9.16 6.77
CA ASN A 193 34.58 -8.92 6.02
C ASN A 193 35.83 -9.37 6.77
N ARG A 194 35.81 -9.41 8.10
CA ARG A 194 36.94 -9.84 8.91
C ARG A 194 37.03 -11.34 9.10
N SER A 195 35.98 -12.07 8.81
CA SER A 195 35.99 -13.53 8.92
C SER A 195 36.62 -14.22 7.71
N GLU A 196 37.03 -13.46 6.74
CA GLU A 196 37.79 -13.92 5.60
C GLU A 196 39.30 -13.68 5.82
#